data_3aef819847cc64a894043af7a422a025
#
_entry.id   3aef819847cc64a894043af7a422a025
#
_cell.length_a   1.000
_cell.length_b   1.000
_cell.length_c   1.000
_cell.angle_alpha   90.00
_cell.angle_beta   90.00
_cell.angle_gamma   90.00
#
_symmetry.space_group_name_H-M   'P 1'
#
loop_
_entity.id
_entity.type
_entity.pdbx_description
1 polymer ?
#
loop_
_entity_poly.entity_id
_entity_poly.type
_entity_poly.pdbx_seq_one_letter_code
_entity_poly.pdbx_strand_id
1 'polypeptide(L)'
;ASNCIQEGKFESELISHADTQSNMLWLDKWRQELKIKCPFESFDNSPIPLSKFYLIQKPQFQNIAIKGIEKNASRLALGCDNQTSSLHAVNMFDHFYGAGGRIFDTAYIYNNGKGDKYLGDWINSRNLEKDVIVIGKGAHTPQCEPQFIRPQILESLERLNIETLDIFCLH
;
A
#
# COMPACT_ATOMS: atom_id res chain seq x y z
N ALA A 1 2.11 -3.43 29.64
CA ALA A 1 2.73 -2.30 28.90
C ALA A 1 2.37 -0.97 29.55
N SER A 2 1.07 -0.63 29.74
CA SER A 2 0.65 0.68 30.27
C SER A 2 1.29 1.03 31.62
N ASN A 3 1.39 0.09 32.54
CA ASN A 3 2.01 0.34 33.85
C ASN A 3 3.53 0.61 33.74
N CYS A 4 4.21 -0.13 32.89
CA CYS A 4 5.66 0.10 32.66
C CYS A 4 5.92 1.51 32.09
N ILE A 5 5.08 1.97 31.18
CA ILE A 5 5.19 3.32 30.60
C ILE A 5 4.97 4.39 31.68
N GLN A 6 3.96 4.22 32.54
CA GLN A 6 3.68 5.14 33.65
C GLN A 6 4.82 5.19 34.69
N GLU A 7 5.51 4.06 34.89
CA GLU A 7 6.64 3.92 35.79
C GLU A 7 7.98 4.28 35.15
N GLY A 8 8.00 4.71 33.89
CA GLY A 8 9.21 5.03 33.17
C GLY A 8 10.14 3.83 32.88
N LYS A 9 9.60 2.62 32.94
CA LYS A 9 10.34 1.38 32.65
C LYS A 9 10.37 1.10 31.16
N PHE A 10 11.49 0.66 30.64
CA PHE A 10 11.68 0.31 29.23
C PHE A 10 11.28 -1.15 28.92
N GLU A 11 11.12 -1.98 29.95
CA GLU A 11 10.69 -3.38 29.80
C GLU A 11 9.81 -3.82 30.97
N SER A 12 9.10 -4.93 30.78
CA SER A 12 8.26 -5.54 31.82
C SER A 12 9.06 -6.55 32.63
N GLU A 13 8.83 -6.60 33.93
CA GLU A 13 9.40 -7.65 34.81
C GLU A 13 8.86 -9.04 34.47
N LEU A 14 7.68 -9.14 33.85
CA LEU A 14 7.07 -10.41 33.45
C LEU A 14 7.56 -10.90 32.08
N ILE A 15 7.92 -10.00 31.18
CA ILE A 15 8.46 -10.31 29.85
C ILE A 15 9.52 -9.27 29.55
N SER A 16 10.76 -9.66 29.65
CA SER A 16 11.91 -8.80 29.33
C SER A 16 12.17 -8.72 27.82
N HIS A 17 13.00 -7.79 27.40
CA HIS A 17 13.53 -7.76 26.04
C HIS A 17 14.28 -9.05 25.68
N ALA A 18 15.01 -9.62 26.64
CA ALA A 18 15.72 -10.88 26.46
C ALA A 18 14.76 -12.05 26.23
N ASP A 19 13.64 -12.10 26.97
CA ASP A 19 12.60 -13.14 26.76
C ASP A 19 11.98 -13.00 25.36
N THR A 20 11.65 -11.78 24.96
CA THR A 20 11.11 -11.51 23.62
C THR A 20 12.08 -11.94 22.53
N GLN A 21 13.35 -11.57 22.65
CA GLN A 21 14.38 -11.95 21.70
C GLN A 21 14.59 -13.46 21.64
N SER A 22 14.62 -14.12 22.80
CA SER A 22 14.75 -15.57 22.89
C SER A 22 13.57 -16.27 22.21
N ASN A 23 12.35 -15.83 22.47
CA ASN A 23 11.16 -16.38 21.83
C ASN A 23 11.19 -16.25 20.32
N MET A 24 11.59 -15.09 19.80
CA MET A 24 11.71 -14.88 18.35
C MET A 24 12.78 -15.79 17.73
N LEU A 25 13.94 -15.93 18.37
CA LEU A 25 14.99 -16.85 17.91
C LEU A 25 14.53 -18.32 17.88
N TRP A 26 13.75 -18.77 18.88
CA TRP A 26 13.18 -20.11 18.90
C TRP A 26 12.15 -20.32 17.79
N LEU A 27 11.29 -19.34 17.55
CA LEU A 27 10.33 -19.39 16.44
C LEU A 27 11.03 -19.47 15.08
N ASP A 28 12.07 -18.66 14.88
CA ASP A 28 12.85 -18.69 13.62
C ASP A 28 13.55 -20.03 13.43
N LYS A 29 14.11 -20.60 14.51
CA LYS A 29 14.72 -21.93 14.48
C LYS A 29 13.72 -23.02 14.11
N TRP A 30 12.53 -23.02 14.70
CA TRP A 30 11.47 -23.96 14.35
C TRP A 30 11.04 -23.82 12.90
N ARG A 31 10.90 -22.59 12.44
CA ARG A 31 10.55 -22.31 11.04
C ARG A 31 11.60 -22.87 10.09
N GLN A 32 12.87 -22.70 10.40
CA GLN A 32 13.98 -23.27 9.62
C GLN A 32 13.98 -24.80 9.61
N GLU A 33 13.85 -25.42 10.77
CA GLU A 33 13.84 -26.88 10.89
C GLU A 33 12.64 -27.53 10.21
N LEU A 34 11.47 -26.92 10.33
CA LEU A 34 10.22 -27.37 9.68
C LEU A 34 10.12 -26.96 8.23
N LYS A 35 11.08 -26.17 7.74
CA LYS A 35 11.10 -25.59 6.37
C LYS A 35 9.80 -24.83 6.05
N ILE A 36 9.20 -24.20 7.05
CA ILE A 36 8.01 -23.39 6.88
C ILE A 36 8.41 -22.11 6.15
N LYS A 37 7.88 -21.96 4.95
CA LYS A 37 7.95 -20.70 4.19
C LYS A 37 6.56 -20.11 4.14
N CYS A 38 6.40 -18.95 4.74
CA CYS A 38 5.15 -18.21 4.57
C CYS A 38 5.13 -17.58 3.17
N PRO A 39 4.03 -17.71 2.42
CA PRO A 39 3.97 -17.19 1.04
C PRO A 39 4.33 -15.70 0.93
N PHE A 40 4.04 -14.90 1.95
CA PHE A 40 4.37 -13.47 2.00
C PHE A 40 5.84 -13.17 2.37
N GLU A 41 6.64 -14.18 2.69
CA GLU A 41 8.08 -14.01 2.98
C GLU A 41 8.97 -14.41 1.81
N SER A 42 8.43 -15.11 0.82
CA SER A 42 9.14 -15.48 -0.41
C SER A 42 8.88 -14.44 -1.50
N PHE A 43 9.35 -13.21 -1.29
CA PHE A 43 9.12 -12.10 -2.20
C PHE A 43 9.89 -12.19 -3.53
N ASP A 44 10.82 -13.11 -3.63
CA ASP A 44 11.66 -13.25 -4.81
C ASP A 44 11.02 -14.22 -5.81
N ASN A 45 10.48 -13.66 -6.89
CA ASN A 45 10.18 -14.34 -8.15
C ASN A 45 8.99 -15.31 -8.23
N SER A 46 8.08 -15.33 -7.29
CA SER A 46 6.81 -16.00 -7.55
C SER A 46 5.98 -15.12 -8.48
N PRO A 47 5.58 -15.62 -9.67
CA PRO A 47 4.59 -14.90 -10.46
C PRO A 47 3.34 -14.80 -9.60
N ILE A 48 2.96 -13.56 -9.30
CA ILE A 48 1.76 -13.31 -8.51
C ILE A 48 0.59 -13.79 -9.37
N PRO A 49 -0.19 -14.74 -8.92
CA PRO A 49 -1.45 -14.97 -9.58
C PRO A 49 -2.26 -13.69 -9.43
N LEU A 50 -2.33 -12.91 -10.50
CA LEU A 50 -3.20 -11.74 -10.60
C LEU A 50 -4.68 -12.15 -10.64
N SER A 51 -4.96 -13.38 -10.25
CA SER A 51 -6.31 -13.89 -10.09
C SER A 51 -7.01 -13.13 -8.96
N LYS A 52 -8.24 -12.76 -9.21
CA LYS A 52 -9.10 -12.06 -8.27
C LYS A 52 -9.09 -12.75 -6.90
N PHE A 53 -8.46 -12.13 -5.93
CA PHE A 53 -8.62 -12.55 -4.55
C PHE A 53 -10.01 -12.13 -4.07
N TYR A 54 -10.80 -13.12 -3.73
CA TYR A 54 -12.11 -12.88 -3.17
C TYR A 54 -11.98 -12.45 -1.73
N LEU A 55 -11.90 -11.17 -1.55
CA LEU A 55 -12.09 -10.70 -0.22
C LEU A 55 -13.39 -9.97 -0.18
N ILE A 56 -14.40 -10.51 0.23
CA ILE A 56 -15.22 -10.12 0.89
C ILE A 56 -16.22 -9.80 1.17
N GLN A 57 -16.61 -9.23 1.64
CA GLN A 57 -17.37 -9.05 2.74
C GLN A 57 -18.08 -7.74 2.62
N LYS A 58 -18.95 -7.41 3.41
CA LYS A 58 -19.74 -6.18 3.42
C LYS A 58 -18.79 -4.97 3.42
N PRO A 59 -19.02 -3.97 2.55
CA PRO A 59 -18.25 -2.74 2.57
C PRO A 59 -18.26 -2.13 3.97
N GLN A 60 -17.07 -1.83 4.49
CA GLN A 60 -16.91 -1.24 5.83
C GLN A 60 -16.81 0.28 5.77
N PHE A 61 -16.45 0.82 4.60
CA PHE A 61 -16.26 2.26 4.42
C PHE A 61 -17.51 2.90 3.83
N GLN A 62 -17.83 4.10 4.36
CA GLN A 62 -18.87 4.94 3.79
C GLN A 62 -18.36 5.59 2.51
N ASN A 63 -19.23 5.67 1.52
CA ASN A 63 -18.98 6.44 0.32
C ASN A 63 -19.26 7.93 0.58
N ILE A 64 -18.48 8.78 -0.06
CA ILE A 64 -18.64 10.22 -0.09
C ILE A 64 -18.67 10.70 -1.54
N ALA A 65 -19.27 11.85 -1.79
CA ALA A 65 -19.20 12.51 -3.09
C ALA A 65 -18.05 13.53 -3.08
N ILE A 66 -17.24 13.51 -4.12
CA ILE A 66 -16.22 14.52 -4.37
C ILE A 66 -16.66 15.34 -5.58
N LYS A 67 -16.76 16.67 -5.41
CA LYS A 67 -17.21 17.54 -6.48
C LYS A 67 -16.27 17.43 -7.70
N GLY A 68 -16.83 17.13 -8.84
CA GLY A 68 -16.09 16.99 -10.11
C GLY A 68 -15.55 15.58 -10.37
N ILE A 69 -15.81 14.61 -9.50
CA ILE A 69 -15.46 13.21 -9.68
C ILE A 69 -16.75 12.39 -9.69
N GLU A 70 -17.01 11.65 -10.77
CA GLU A 70 -18.22 10.82 -10.90
C GLU A 70 -18.07 9.45 -10.23
N LYS A 71 -16.84 9.02 -9.99
CA LYS A 71 -16.54 7.75 -9.32
C LYS A 71 -16.95 7.78 -7.84
N ASN A 72 -17.35 6.64 -7.32
CA ASN A 72 -17.60 6.50 -5.87
C ASN A 72 -16.32 6.68 -5.07
N ALA A 73 -16.31 7.60 -4.14
CA ALA A 73 -15.18 7.85 -3.27
C ALA A 73 -15.39 7.19 -1.90
N SER A 74 -14.39 6.48 -1.39
CA SER A 74 -14.38 6.04 -0.01
C SER A 74 -13.96 7.18 0.93
N ARG A 75 -14.44 7.16 2.16
CA ARG A 75 -14.05 8.14 3.17
C ARG A 75 -12.58 8.08 3.58
N LEU A 76 -11.92 6.96 3.31
CA LEU A 76 -10.50 6.75 3.54
C LEU A 76 -9.77 6.58 2.22
N ALA A 77 -8.52 7.02 2.16
CA ALA A 77 -7.58 6.76 1.10
C ALA A 77 -6.46 5.83 1.59
N LEU A 78 -5.97 4.97 0.72
CA LEU A 78 -4.82 4.11 0.99
C LEU A 78 -3.56 4.70 0.38
N GLY A 79 -2.52 4.93 1.20
CA GLY A 79 -1.20 5.34 0.74
C GLY A 79 -0.43 4.20 0.06
N CYS A 80 0.22 4.52 -1.07
CA CYS A 80 0.95 3.56 -1.90
C CYS A 80 2.48 3.77 -1.82
N ASP A 81 3.00 4.17 -0.66
CA ASP A 81 4.41 4.52 -0.46
C ASP A 81 5.26 3.41 0.18
N ASN A 82 4.64 2.49 0.89
CA ASN A 82 5.35 1.50 1.72
C ASN A 82 5.23 0.06 1.23
N GLN A 83 4.71 -0.18 0.04
CA GLN A 83 4.66 -1.50 -0.57
C GLN A 83 6.05 -1.90 -1.08
N THR A 84 6.65 -2.88 -0.45
CA THR A 84 8.02 -3.33 -0.75
C THR A 84 8.11 -4.27 -1.96
N SER A 85 6.98 -4.84 -2.38
CA SER A 85 6.87 -5.75 -3.52
C SER A 85 5.48 -5.71 -4.13
N SER A 86 5.34 -6.22 -5.36
CA SER A 86 4.05 -6.36 -6.02
C SER A 86 3.09 -7.23 -5.22
N LEU A 87 3.57 -8.32 -4.60
CA LEU A 87 2.73 -9.20 -3.78
C LEU A 87 2.18 -8.49 -2.55
N HIS A 88 3.02 -7.71 -1.88
CA HIS A 88 2.59 -6.88 -0.75
C HIS A 88 1.55 -5.86 -1.20
N ALA A 89 1.81 -5.16 -2.31
CA ALA A 89 0.89 -4.20 -2.89
C ALA A 89 -0.47 -4.82 -3.22
N VAL A 90 -0.48 -5.91 -3.97
CA VAL A 90 -1.72 -6.60 -4.37
C VAL A 90 -2.55 -7.04 -3.17
N ASN A 91 -1.92 -7.61 -2.15
CA ASN A 91 -2.64 -8.03 -0.95
C ASN A 91 -3.28 -6.85 -0.21
N MET A 92 -2.54 -5.75 -0.06
CA MET A 92 -3.07 -4.55 0.59
C MET A 92 -4.19 -3.90 -0.22
N PHE A 93 -4.00 -3.77 -1.54
CA PHE A 93 -4.97 -3.14 -2.43
C PHE A 93 -6.25 -3.95 -2.53
N ASP A 94 -6.16 -5.27 -2.69
CA ASP A 94 -7.33 -6.16 -2.72
C ASP A 94 -8.11 -6.10 -1.40
N HIS A 95 -7.41 -6.11 -0.27
CA HIS A 95 -8.06 -6.03 1.04
C HIS A 95 -8.77 -4.69 1.25
N PHE A 96 -8.10 -3.59 0.94
CA PHE A 96 -8.68 -2.25 1.06
C PHE A 96 -9.87 -2.06 0.12
N TYR A 97 -9.71 -2.45 -1.15
CA TYR A 97 -10.80 -2.39 -2.14
C TYR A 97 -11.99 -3.24 -1.72
N GLY A 98 -11.76 -4.46 -1.25
CA GLY A 98 -12.79 -5.35 -0.76
C GLY A 98 -13.53 -4.84 0.48
N ALA A 99 -12.87 -4.08 1.34
CA ALA A 99 -13.49 -3.40 2.47
C ALA A 99 -14.33 -2.17 2.04
N GLY A 100 -14.36 -1.83 0.76
CA GLY A 100 -15.09 -0.68 0.21
C GLY A 100 -14.20 0.53 -0.09
N GLY A 101 -12.88 0.39 0.03
CA GLY A 101 -11.92 1.43 -0.34
C GLY A 101 -11.94 1.71 -1.83
N ARG A 102 -11.85 2.97 -2.21
CA ARG A 102 -11.90 3.40 -3.62
C ARG A 102 -10.85 4.45 -3.95
N ILE A 103 -10.18 5.03 -2.97
CA ILE A 103 -9.19 6.08 -3.17
C ILE A 103 -7.80 5.52 -2.87
N PHE A 104 -6.89 5.65 -3.84
CA PHE A 104 -5.50 5.24 -3.75
C PHE A 104 -4.60 6.46 -3.94
N ASP A 105 -3.72 6.69 -2.99
CA ASP A 105 -2.86 7.86 -2.91
C ASP A 105 -1.42 7.49 -3.24
N THR A 106 -0.98 7.80 -4.46
CA THR A 106 0.37 7.58 -4.94
C THR A 106 1.15 8.87 -5.16
N ALA A 107 2.43 8.76 -5.47
CA ALA A 107 3.26 9.89 -5.83
C ALA A 107 4.38 9.48 -6.80
N TYR A 108 4.78 10.42 -7.64
CA TYR A 108 5.88 10.27 -8.60
C TYR A 108 7.15 9.67 -8.00
N ILE A 109 7.46 10.02 -6.74
CA ILE A 109 8.68 9.59 -6.05
C ILE A 109 8.53 8.31 -5.23
N TYR A 110 7.30 7.81 -5.00
CA TYR A 110 7.10 6.65 -4.11
C TYR A 110 7.81 5.41 -4.64
N ASN A 111 8.69 4.85 -3.80
CA ASN A 111 9.51 3.69 -4.14
C ASN A 111 10.29 3.86 -5.46
N ASN A 112 10.78 5.07 -5.76
CA ASN A 112 11.43 5.40 -7.04
C ASN A 112 10.55 5.07 -8.26
N GLY A 113 9.26 5.39 -8.18
CA GLY A 113 8.26 5.14 -9.23
C GLY A 113 7.64 3.74 -9.22
N LYS A 114 8.11 2.83 -8.38
CA LYS A 114 7.51 1.49 -8.27
C LYS A 114 6.13 1.53 -7.63
N GLY A 115 5.83 2.54 -6.80
CA GLY A 115 4.50 2.75 -6.23
C GLY A 115 3.44 2.90 -7.32
N ASP A 116 3.69 3.77 -8.29
CA ASP A 116 2.82 3.95 -9.46
C ASP A 116 2.67 2.63 -10.24
N LYS A 117 3.80 1.95 -10.50
CA LYS A 117 3.78 0.70 -11.25
C LYS A 117 2.97 -0.40 -10.55
N TYR A 118 3.13 -0.59 -9.24
CA TYR A 118 2.39 -1.60 -8.49
C TYR A 118 0.88 -1.30 -8.48
N LEU A 119 0.52 -0.04 -8.31
CA LEU A 119 -0.87 0.38 -8.35
C LEU A 119 -1.47 0.19 -9.75
N GLY A 120 -0.74 0.58 -10.79
CA GLY A 120 -1.16 0.43 -12.17
C GLY A 120 -1.34 -1.03 -12.57
N ASP A 121 -0.37 -1.90 -12.29
CA ASP A 121 -0.46 -3.33 -12.55
C ASP A 121 -1.69 -3.95 -11.85
N TRP A 122 -1.98 -3.51 -10.61
CA TRP A 122 -3.15 -3.96 -9.88
C TRP A 122 -4.46 -3.47 -10.50
N ILE A 123 -4.58 -2.18 -10.81
CA ILE A 123 -5.79 -1.58 -11.43
C ILE A 123 -6.09 -2.28 -12.76
N ASN A 124 -5.08 -2.41 -13.62
CA ASN A 124 -5.25 -2.97 -14.95
C ASN A 124 -5.62 -4.46 -14.91
N SER A 125 -4.96 -5.25 -14.06
CA SER A 125 -5.24 -6.69 -13.95
C SER A 125 -6.66 -6.99 -13.47
N ARG A 126 -7.33 -6.04 -12.84
CA ARG A 126 -8.69 -6.15 -12.30
C ARG A 126 -9.73 -5.34 -13.05
N ASN A 127 -9.30 -4.58 -14.07
CA ASN A 127 -10.14 -3.66 -14.85
C ASN A 127 -10.88 -2.64 -13.96
N LEU A 128 -10.16 -2.02 -13.03
CA LEU A 128 -10.73 -1.13 -12.02
C LEU A 128 -10.56 0.37 -12.31
N GLU A 129 -10.01 0.75 -13.45
CA GLU A 129 -9.72 2.16 -13.77
C GLU A 129 -10.96 3.08 -13.62
N LYS A 130 -12.14 2.57 -13.96
CA LYS A 130 -13.40 3.32 -13.85
C LYS A 130 -14.04 3.27 -12.46
N ASP A 131 -13.51 2.47 -11.55
CA ASP A 131 -14.11 2.25 -10.23
C ASP A 131 -13.27 2.86 -9.09
N VAL A 132 -11.97 3.01 -9.30
CA VAL A 132 -11.07 3.58 -8.29
C VAL A 132 -10.65 5.00 -8.64
N ILE A 133 -10.42 5.79 -7.62
CA ILE A 133 -9.91 7.15 -7.70
C ILE A 133 -8.41 7.12 -7.41
N VAL A 134 -7.62 7.64 -8.33
CA VAL A 134 -6.17 7.73 -8.19
C VAL A 134 -5.77 9.16 -7.89
N ILE A 135 -5.17 9.38 -6.73
CA ILE A 135 -4.52 10.63 -6.37
C ILE A 135 -3.03 10.50 -6.71
N GLY A 136 -2.55 11.28 -7.67
CA GLY A 136 -1.14 11.42 -7.96
C GLY A 136 -0.55 12.65 -7.26
N LYS A 137 0.74 12.59 -6.93
CA LYS A 137 1.48 13.73 -6.37
C LYS A 137 2.80 13.91 -7.08
N GLY A 138 3.22 15.16 -7.21
CA GLY A 138 4.52 15.51 -7.80
C GLY A 138 5.02 16.86 -7.33
N ALA A 139 6.08 17.36 -7.97
CA ALA A 139 6.77 18.60 -7.61
C ALA A 139 7.36 18.56 -6.19
N HIS A 140 7.82 17.40 -5.74
CA HIS A 140 8.56 17.23 -4.48
C HIS A 140 9.97 17.81 -4.59
N THR A 141 10.52 18.29 -3.47
CA THR A 141 11.91 18.75 -3.36
C THR A 141 12.90 17.74 -3.95
N PRO A 142 13.86 18.15 -4.81
CA PRO A 142 14.20 19.53 -5.18
C PRO A 142 13.42 20.06 -6.42
N GLN A 143 12.50 19.30 -6.98
CA GLN A 143 11.79 19.62 -8.23
C GLN A 143 10.45 20.32 -7.98
N CYS A 144 10.46 21.38 -7.18
CA CYS A 144 9.24 22.13 -6.79
C CYS A 144 8.78 23.20 -7.78
N GLU A 145 9.40 23.29 -8.96
CA GLU A 145 9.08 24.31 -9.95
C GLU A 145 8.00 23.84 -10.94
N PRO A 146 7.18 24.75 -11.47
CA PRO A 146 6.07 24.40 -12.37
C PRO A 146 6.47 23.58 -13.60
N GLN A 147 7.69 23.75 -14.10
CA GLN A 147 8.20 23.01 -15.24
C GLN A 147 8.30 21.49 -15.03
N PHE A 148 8.40 21.04 -13.79
CA PHE A 148 8.47 19.60 -13.46
C PHE A 148 7.10 18.96 -13.34
N ILE A 149 6.02 19.72 -13.18
CA ILE A 149 4.68 19.17 -12.91
C ILE A 149 4.21 18.31 -14.08
N ARG A 150 4.16 18.87 -15.28
CA ARG A 150 3.65 18.16 -16.46
C ARG A 150 4.46 16.90 -16.81
N PRO A 151 5.79 16.94 -16.88
CA PRO A 151 6.60 15.74 -17.13
C PRO A 151 6.33 14.62 -16.10
N GLN A 152 6.25 14.96 -14.81
CA GLN A 152 6.01 13.98 -13.75
C GLN A 152 4.60 13.38 -13.82
N ILE A 153 3.59 14.19 -14.19
CA ILE A 153 2.24 13.65 -14.44
C ILE A 153 2.26 12.63 -15.58
N LEU A 154 2.89 12.98 -16.70
CA LEU A 154 2.93 12.11 -17.87
C LEU A 154 3.68 10.79 -17.56
N GLU A 155 4.79 10.86 -16.85
CA GLU A 155 5.56 9.69 -16.46
C GLU A 155 4.79 8.82 -15.43
N SER A 156 4.07 9.44 -14.48
CA SER A 156 3.20 8.71 -13.56
C SER A 156 2.06 8.00 -14.30
N LEU A 157 1.42 8.63 -15.28
CA LEU A 157 0.39 8.00 -16.11
C LEU A 157 0.95 6.82 -16.91
N GLU A 158 2.15 6.95 -17.46
CA GLU A 158 2.83 5.86 -18.16
C GLU A 158 3.12 4.67 -17.22
N ARG A 159 3.65 4.93 -16.01
CA ARG A 159 3.92 3.90 -14.99
C ARG A 159 2.66 3.19 -14.50
N LEU A 160 1.59 3.97 -14.29
CA LEU A 160 0.27 3.48 -13.90
C LEU A 160 -0.44 2.75 -15.04
N ASN A 161 -0.07 3.05 -16.29
CA ASN A 161 -0.75 2.57 -17.50
C ASN A 161 -2.27 2.82 -17.43
N ILE A 162 -2.64 4.07 -17.09
CA ILE A 162 -4.02 4.59 -17.08
C ILE A 162 -4.09 5.89 -17.87
N GLU A 163 -5.30 6.25 -18.31
CA GLU A 163 -5.48 7.46 -19.16
C GLU A 163 -5.45 8.76 -18.34
N THR A 164 -5.93 8.75 -17.11
CA THR A 164 -6.09 9.96 -16.28
C THR A 164 -5.83 9.72 -14.81
N LEU A 165 -5.27 10.74 -14.14
CA LEU A 165 -5.33 10.87 -12.69
C LEU A 165 -6.61 11.61 -12.31
N ASP A 166 -7.36 11.11 -11.35
CA ASP A 166 -8.59 11.77 -10.88
C ASP A 166 -8.29 13.04 -10.10
N ILE A 167 -7.21 13.02 -9.33
CA ILE A 167 -6.74 14.15 -8.53
C ILE A 167 -5.21 14.24 -8.66
N PHE A 168 -4.69 15.43 -8.78
CA PHE A 168 -3.26 15.68 -8.69
C PHE A 168 -2.96 16.74 -7.63
N CYS A 169 -1.99 16.46 -6.77
CA CYS A 169 -1.55 17.36 -5.71
C CYS A 169 -0.07 17.71 -5.84
N LEU A 170 0.31 18.88 -5.38
CA LEU A 170 1.71 19.20 -5.11
C LEU A 170 2.16 18.43 -3.86
N HIS A 171 3.38 17.90 -3.89
CA HIS A 171 3.89 16.98 -2.87
C HIS A 171 4.82 17.67 -1.87
#